data_31973608ef2a72a9ce3f94a7424e4bf1
#
_entry.id   31973608ef2a72a9ce3f94a7424e4bf1
#
_cell.length_a   1.000
_cell.length_b   1.000
_cell.length_c   1.000
_cell.angle_alpha   90.00
_cell.angle_beta   90.00
_cell.angle_gamma   90.00
#
_symmetry.space_group_name_H-M   'P 1'
#
loop_
_entity.id
_entity.type
_entity.pdbx_description
1 polymer ?
#
loop_
_entity_poly.entity_id
_entity_poly.type
_entity_poly.pdbx_seq_one_letter_code
_entity_poly.pdbx_strand_id
1 'polypeptide(L)'
;QIGYVPHQAAKTLKNNITKKVMMCIPDIMNPYYFAMIHGAAVTLERFGYSVLLEYTMHNPQKELEVLDSLKGHFVDGVIFGSFDYTPTLIEAIKGTGLPTVITSCYQSPDGFSGYDCVYVDQPRAAWVATKHCLDRGHRKIAFLGGNAREQNTRERYEGYKRALEEKQIQPDKALALYADFTREGAYHTVSEFLQRGETCTAVVACNDLMGVGCIKACVDFGLRVPEDVSIVALDNTEYCLCTSPAMTSVDMLQEQV
;
A
#
# COMPACT_ATOMS: atom_id res chain seq x y z
N GLN A 1 -46.87 22.18 -1.07
CA GLN A 1 -45.77 21.44 -1.72
C GLN A 1 -45.92 19.98 -1.34
N ILE A 2 -46.14 19.11 -2.33
CA ILE A 2 -46.37 17.67 -2.18
C ILE A 2 -44.97 17.04 -2.02
N GLY A 3 -44.27 17.07 -0.93
CA GLY A 3 -42.95 16.50 -0.64
C GLY A 3 -42.41 15.38 -1.56
N TYR A 4 -42.60 15.51 -2.86
CA TYR A 4 -42.15 14.54 -3.87
C TYR A 4 -40.62 14.63 -3.99
N VAL A 5 -39.91 13.60 -3.54
CA VAL A 5 -38.50 13.41 -3.80
C VAL A 5 -38.36 12.47 -5.02
N PRO A 6 -37.85 12.97 -6.15
CA PRO A 6 -37.67 12.12 -7.35
C PRO A 6 -36.75 10.93 -7.02
N HIS A 7 -37.18 9.73 -7.39
CA HIS A 7 -36.36 8.53 -7.15
C HIS A 7 -35.06 8.62 -7.95
N GLN A 8 -33.91 8.55 -7.28
CA GLN A 8 -32.57 8.72 -7.89
C GLN A 8 -32.37 7.74 -9.07
N ALA A 9 -32.81 6.48 -8.91
CA ALA A 9 -32.72 5.47 -9.97
C ALA A 9 -33.47 5.86 -11.27
N ALA A 10 -34.57 6.59 -11.16
CA ALA A 10 -35.30 7.06 -12.33
C ALA A 10 -34.59 8.20 -13.08
N LYS A 11 -33.83 9.04 -12.35
CA LYS A 11 -32.93 10.05 -12.94
C LYS A 11 -31.75 9.42 -13.63
N THR A 12 -31.14 8.42 -12.99
CA THR A 12 -30.00 7.66 -13.53
C THR A 12 -30.36 6.96 -14.83
N LEU A 13 -31.54 6.29 -14.89
CA LEU A 13 -32.05 5.65 -16.09
C LEU A 13 -32.28 6.63 -17.26
N LYS A 14 -32.65 7.87 -16.97
CA LYS A 14 -32.89 8.90 -18.00
C LYS A 14 -31.61 9.52 -18.54
N ASN A 15 -30.59 9.72 -17.68
CA ASN A 15 -29.41 10.49 -18.02
C ASN A 15 -28.15 9.62 -18.17
N ASN A 16 -28.22 8.34 -17.83
CA ASN A 16 -27.11 7.39 -17.79
C ASN A 16 -25.90 7.89 -16.94
N ILE A 17 -26.17 8.71 -15.90
CA ILE A 17 -25.17 9.28 -15.00
C ILE A 17 -25.61 9.02 -13.56
N THR A 18 -24.75 8.35 -12.79
CA THR A 18 -25.00 7.98 -11.39
C THR A 18 -24.48 9.01 -10.39
N LYS A 19 -23.52 9.82 -10.81
CA LYS A 19 -22.74 10.73 -9.96
C LYS A 19 -22.01 10.01 -8.83
N LYS A 20 -21.53 8.80 -9.11
CA LYS A 20 -20.77 7.97 -8.18
C LYS A 20 -19.50 7.46 -8.84
N VAL A 21 -18.41 7.45 -8.08
CA VAL A 21 -17.14 6.80 -8.42
C VAL A 21 -16.85 5.73 -7.38
N MET A 22 -16.57 4.50 -7.82
CA MET A 22 -16.13 3.43 -6.94
C MET A 22 -14.64 3.61 -6.65
N MET A 23 -14.25 3.54 -5.38
CA MET A 23 -12.86 3.43 -4.97
C MET A 23 -12.65 2.08 -4.31
N CYS A 24 -11.90 1.20 -4.97
CA CYS A 24 -11.51 -0.11 -4.45
C CYS A 24 -10.16 0.01 -3.74
N ILE A 25 -10.08 -0.46 -2.51
CA ILE A 25 -8.84 -0.49 -1.74
C ILE A 25 -8.60 -1.90 -1.19
N PRO A 26 -7.34 -2.35 -1.12
CA PRO A 26 -7.02 -3.69 -0.62
C PRO A 26 -7.12 -3.80 0.90
N ASP A 27 -6.88 -2.71 1.66
CA ASP A 27 -6.89 -2.74 3.11
C ASP A 27 -7.42 -1.43 3.72
N ILE A 28 -8.62 -1.52 4.33
CA ILE A 28 -9.24 -0.39 5.04
C ILE A 28 -8.60 -0.13 6.42
N MET A 29 -7.85 -1.09 6.94
CA MET A 29 -7.18 -0.96 8.25
C MET A 29 -5.83 -0.26 8.13
N ASN A 30 -5.29 -0.11 6.92
CA ASN A 30 -4.04 0.60 6.70
C ASN A 30 -4.29 2.11 6.50
N PRO A 31 -3.81 2.97 7.43
CA PRO A 31 -3.98 4.42 7.36
C PRO A 31 -3.40 5.07 6.10
N TYR A 32 -2.51 4.40 5.40
CA TYR A 32 -1.99 4.84 4.09
C TYR A 32 -3.12 5.25 3.13
N TYR A 33 -4.25 4.54 3.15
CA TYR A 33 -5.37 4.83 2.25
C TYR A 33 -6.25 6.01 2.69
N PHE A 34 -6.13 6.49 3.94
CA PHE A 34 -7.01 7.55 4.45
C PHE A 34 -6.85 8.86 3.69
N ALA A 35 -5.61 9.28 3.42
CA ALA A 35 -5.34 10.49 2.65
C ALA A 35 -5.85 10.38 1.21
N MET A 36 -5.66 9.22 0.57
CA MET A 36 -6.15 8.96 -0.79
C MET A 36 -7.69 8.99 -0.85
N ILE A 37 -8.37 8.35 0.10
CA ILE A 37 -9.84 8.36 0.19
C ILE A 37 -10.35 9.79 0.39
N HIS A 38 -9.72 10.54 1.30
CA HIS A 38 -10.07 11.93 1.57
C HIS A 38 -9.87 12.81 0.33
N GLY A 39 -8.71 12.73 -0.31
CA GLY A 39 -8.38 13.49 -1.52
C GLY A 39 -9.36 13.20 -2.67
N ALA A 40 -9.65 11.93 -2.91
CA ALA A 40 -10.65 11.52 -3.91
C ALA A 40 -12.05 12.07 -3.57
N ALA A 41 -12.49 11.94 -2.31
CA ALA A 41 -13.81 12.42 -1.88
C ALA A 41 -13.94 13.94 -2.06
N VAL A 42 -12.98 14.73 -1.55
CA VAL A 42 -12.99 16.20 -1.64
C VAL A 42 -12.95 16.66 -3.12
N THR A 43 -12.14 15.99 -3.94
CA THR A 43 -12.03 16.35 -5.36
C THR A 43 -13.31 16.05 -6.12
N LEU A 44 -13.87 14.86 -5.95
CA LEU A 44 -15.09 14.41 -6.64
C LEU A 44 -16.33 15.20 -6.22
N GLU A 45 -16.41 15.62 -4.94
CA GLU A 45 -17.51 16.46 -4.43
C GLU A 45 -17.63 17.78 -5.19
N ARG A 46 -16.51 18.41 -5.58
CA ARG A 46 -16.48 19.66 -6.38
C ARG A 46 -17.19 19.52 -7.72
N PHE A 47 -17.24 18.29 -8.25
CA PHE A 47 -17.93 17.96 -9.50
C PHE A 47 -19.31 17.33 -9.27
N GLY A 48 -19.79 17.29 -8.02
CA GLY A 48 -21.06 16.72 -7.62
C GLY A 48 -21.09 15.19 -7.68
N TYR A 49 -19.92 14.54 -7.53
CA TYR A 49 -19.79 13.10 -7.39
C TYR A 49 -19.60 12.70 -5.93
N SER A 50 -19.98 11.48 -5.60
CA SER A 50 -19.67 10.83 -4.31
C SER A 50 -18.83 9.59 -4.53
N VAL A 51 -17.96 9.28 -3.53
CA VAL A 51 -17.15 8.07 -3.51
C VAL A 51 -17.96 6.94 -2.88
N LEU A 52 -17.96 5.78 -3.53
CA LEU A 52 -18.35 4.50 -2.93
C LEU A 52 -17.08 3.73 -2.63
N LEU A 53 -16.88 3.37 -1.37
CA LEU A 53 -15.70 2.61 -0.97
C LEU A 53 -16.00 1.11 -0.99
N GLU A 54 -15.12 0.35 -1.66
CA GLU A 54 -15.14 -1.12 -1.65
C GLU A 54 -13.82 -1.65 -1.09
N TYR A 55 -13.91 -2.62 -0.17
CA TYR A 55 -12.78 -3.22 0.51
C TYR A 55 -12.55 -4.65 0.02
N THR A 56 -11.43 -4.91 -0.63
CA THR A 56 -11.15 -6.20 -1.28
C THR A 56 -10.40 -7.21 -0.39
N MET A 57 -9.95 -6.81 0.81
CA MET A 57 -9.32 -7.69 1.80
C MET A 57 -8.08 -8.45 1.28
N HIS A 58 -7.28 -7.84 0.42
CA HIS A 58 -6.16 -8.50 -0.26
C HIS A 58 -6.56 -9.81 -0.98
N ASN A 59 -7.82 -9.94 -1.37
CA ASN A 59 -8.36 -11.15 -1.98
C ASN A 59 -8.57 -10.96 -3.49
N PRO A 60 -7.72 -11.59 -4.34
CA PRO A 60 -7.84 -11.46 -5.80
C PRO A 60 -9.20 -11.91 -6.35
N GLN A 61 -9.83 -12.91 -5.72
CA GLN A 61 -11.16 -13.36 -6.14
C GLN A 61 -12.21 -12.29 -5.87
N LYS A 62 -12.14 -11.62 -4.70
CA LYS A 62 -13.05 -10.51 -4.38
C LYS A 62 -12.83 -9.30 -5.30
N GLU A 63 -11.60 -9.03 -5.72
CA GLU A 63 -11.31 -8.00 -6.71
C GLU A 63 -12.06 -8.26 -8.03
N LEU A 64 -12.03 -9.51 -8.51
CA LEU A 64 -12.75 -9.92 -9.72
C LEU A 64 -14.28 -9.84 -9.55
N GLU A 65 -14.81 -10.25 -8.39
CA GLU A 65 -16.25 -10.16 -8.07
C GLU A 65 -16.74 -8.71 -8.05
N VAL A 66 -15.96 -7.80 -7.46
CA VAL A 66 -16.23 -6.36 -7.46
C VAL A 66 -16.29 -5.84 -8.90
N LEU A 67 -15.29 -6.13 -9.72
CA LEU A 67 -15.23 -5.69 -11.11
C LEU A 67 -16.39 -6.27 -11.95
N ASP A 68 -16.79 -7.52 -11.71
CA ASP A 68 -17.93 -8.11 -12.39
C ASP A 68 -19.24 -7.39 -12.03
N SER A 69 -19.40 -7.02 -10.75
CA SER A 69 -20.58 -6.25 -10.30
C SER A 69 -20.71 -4.87 -10.98
N LEU A 70 -19.59 -4.25 -11.34
CA LEU A 70 -19.54 -2.93 -11.99
C LEU A 70 -20.12 -2.93 -13.41
N LYS A 71 -20.23 -4.07 -14.07
CA LYS A 71 -20.92 -4.22 -15.36
C LYS A 71 -22.38 -3.80 -15.30
N GLY A 72 -22.97 -3.72 -14.11
CA GLY A 72 -24.31 -3.18 -13.87
C GLY A 72 -24.44 -1.66 -14.00
N HIS A 73 -23.37 -0.92 -14.29
CA HIS A 73 -23.33 0.53 -14.49
C HIS A 73 -23.97 1.35 -13.36
N PHE A 74 -23.71 1.00 -12.11
CA PHE A 74 -24.19 1.76 -10.94
C PHE A 74 -23.18 2.82 -10.44
N VAL A 75 -22.04 2.95 -11.13
CA VAL A 75 -21.03 4.01 -10.95
C VAL A 75 -20.59 4.52 -12.32
N ASP A 76 -20.00 5.70 -12.37
CA ASP A 76 -19.58 6.36 -13.61
C ASP A 76 -18.06 6.19 -13.86
N GLY A 77 -17.32 5.72 -12.87
CA GLY A 77 -15.87 5.50 -12.96
C GLY A 77 -15.35 4.74 -11.76
N VAL A 78 -14.10 4.34 -11.86
CA VAL A 78 -13.41 3.49 -10.86
C VAL A 78 -12.02 4.04 -10.55
N ILE A 79 -11.68 4.13 -9.26
CA ILE A 79 -10.31 4.24 -8.76
C ILE A 79 -9.98 2.87 -8.19
N PHE A 80 -9.00 2.17 -8.77
CA PHE A 80 -8.73 0.78 -8.41
C PHE A 80 -7.34 0.63 -7.79
N GLY A 81 -7.30 0.23 -6.51
CA GLY A 81 -6.09 -0.13 -5.78
C GLY A 81 -5.97 -1.65 -5.62
N SER A 82 -4.82 -2.20 -5.99
CA SER A 82 -4.45 -3.59 -5.76
C SER A 82 -2.96 -3.69 -5.43
N PHE A 83 -2.55 -4.78 -4.78
CA PHE A 83 -1.14 -5.07 -4.55
C PHE A 83 -0.48 -5.84 -5.70
N ASP A 84 -1.27 -6.43 -6.60
CA ASP A 84 -0.75 -7.21 -7.71
C ASP A 84 -1.66 -7.09 -8.95
N TYR A 85 -1.21 -6.34 -9.94
CA TYR A 85 -1.95 -6.14 -11.19
C TYR A 85 -1.65 -7.27 -12.18
N THR A 86 -2.28 -8.41 -11.96
CA THR A 86 -2.16 -9.56 -12.86
C THR A 86 -2.83 -9.32 -14.21
N PRO A 87 -2.44 -10.03 -15.30
CA PRO A 87 -3.14 -9.96 -16.57
C PRO A 87 -4.64 -10.23 -16.46
N THR A 88 -5.05 -11.17 -15.59
CA THR A 88 -6.47 -11.49 -15.33
C THR A 88 -7.20 -10.30 -14.73
N LEU A 89 -6.60 -9.61 -13.75
CA LEU A 89 -7.18 -8.42 -13.15
C LEU A 89 -7.32 -7.28 -14.15
N ILE A 90 -6.31 -7.05 -14.98
CA ILE A 90 -6.34 -6.03 -16.04
C ILE A 90 -7.44 -6.31 -17.06
N GLU A 91 -7.61 -7.56 -17.49
CA GLU A 91 -8.72 -7.93 -18.40
C GLU A 91 -10.09 -7.75 -17.74
N ALA A 92 -10.22 -8.03 -16.43
CA ALA A 92 -11.44 -7.77 -15.69
C ALA A 92 -11.77 -6.27 -15.61
N ILE A 93 -10.75 -5.41 -15.36
CA ILE A 93 -10.89 -3.95 -15.39
C ILE A 93 -11.38 -3.49 -16.77
N LYS A 94 -10.74 -3.95 -17.84
CA LYS A 94 -11.17 -3.67 -19.23
C LYS A 94 -12.64 -4.07 -19.47
N GLY A 95 -13.00 -5.24 -18.96
CA GLY A 95 -14.34 -5.81 -19.10
C GLY A 95 -15.46 -4.99 -18.45
N THR A 96 -15.15 -4.05 -17.55
CA THR A 96 -16.14 -3.13 -16.97
C THR A 96 -16.62 -2.08 -17.97
N GLY A 97 -15.78 -1.69 -18.93
CA GLY A 97 -16.04 -0.58 -19.86
C GLY A 97 -16.09 0.81 -19.20
N LEU A 98 -15.74 0.92 -17.91
CA LEU A 98 -15.77 2.18 -17.16
C LEU A 98 -14.45 2.93 -17.23
N PRO A 99 -14.46 4.27 -17.22
CA PRO A 99 -13.28 5.07 -16.97
C PRO A 99 -12.61 4.62 -15.66
N THR A 100 -11.33 4.25 -15.74
CA THR A 100 -10.62 3.67 -14.59
C THR A 100 -9.26 4.32 -14.42
N VAL A 101 -8.96 4.72 -13.18
CA VAL A 101 -7.62 5.10 -12.71
C VAL A 101 -7.09 3.97 -11.84
N ILE A 102 -5.85 3.52 -12.08
CA ILE A 102 -5.19 2.51 -11.24
C ILE A 102 -4.11 3.16 -10.36
N THR A 103 -4.00 2.70 -9.11
CA THR A 103 -3.05 3.25 -8.14
C THR A 103 -1.72 2.48 -8.12
N SER A 104 -1.24 2.10 -9.30
CA SER A 104 0.06 1.43 -9.47
C SER A 104 0.67 1.79 -10.83
N CYS A 105 1.97 1.62 -10.94
CA CYS A 105 2.65 1.67 -12.22
C CYS A 105 2.48 0.34 -12.94
N TYR A 106 1.41 0.22 -13.73
CA TYR A 106 1.23 -0.94 -14.60
C TYR A 106 1.75 -0.63 -16.00
N GLN A 107 2.64 -1.47 -16.47
CA GLN A 107 3.10 -1.50 -17.87
C GLN A 107 2.74 -2.85 -18.48
N SER A 108 1.97 -2.83 -19.55
CA SER A 108 1.72 -4.05 -20.31
C SER A 108 2.99 -4.48 -21.06
N PRO A 109 3.08 -5.73 -21.52
CA PRO A 109 4.26 -6.22 -22.26
C PRO A 109 4.62 -5.42 -23.51
N ASP A 110 3.68 -4.66 -24.08
CA ASP A 110 3.86 -3.77 -25.21
C ASP A 110 4.24 -2.31 -24.80
N GLY A 111 4.40 -2.06 -23.50
CA GLY A 111 4.80 -0.75 -22.95
C GLY A 111 3.66 0.26 -22.79
N PHE A 112 2.43 -0.11 -23.12
CA PHE A 112 1.25 0.76 -22.97
C PHE A 112 0.32 0.25 -21.86
N SER A 113 0.05 1.06 -20.85
CA SER A 113 -0.84 0.66 -19.75
C SER A 113 -2.32 0.62 -20.18
N GLY A 114 -2.73 1.52 -21.08
CA GLY A 114 -4.13 1.70 -21.47
C GLY A 114 -5.00 2.37 -20.40
N TYR A 115 -4.41 2.74 -19.26
CA TYR A 115 -5.09 3.36 -18.12
C TYR A 115 -4.34 4.59 -17.62
N ASP A 116 -5.07 5.52 -17.02
CA ASP A 116 -4.47 6.53 -16.17
C ASP A 116 -3.94 5.88 -14.90
N CYS A 117 -2.66 6.16 -14.60
CA CYS A 117 -1.96 5.59 -13.44
C CYS A 117 -1.55 6.72 -12.50
N VAL A 118 -1.86 6.59 -11.22
CA VAL A 118 -1.33 7.43 -10.16
C VAL A 118 -0.65 6.51 -9.15
N TYR A 119 0.66 6.68 -8.94
CA TYR A 119 1.42 5.75 -8.11
C TYR A 119 2.63 6.41 -7.44
N VAL A 120 3.09 5.75 -6.39
CA VAL A 120 4.35 6.07 -5.72
C VAL A 120 5.44 5.13 -6.23
N ASP A 121 6.64 5.64 -6.46
CA ASP A 121 7.82 4.85 -6.84
C ASP A 121 8.26 3.96 -5.66
N GLN A 122 7.72 2.74 -5.60
CA GLN A 122 7.95 1.78 -4.53
C GLN A 122 9.44 1.40 -4.37
N PRO A 123 10.19 1.09 -5.47
CA PRO A 123 11.62 0.86 -5.39
C PRO A 123 12.37 2.06 -4.81
N ARG A 124 12.02 3.26 -5.22
CA ARG A 124 12.66 4.50 -4.75
C ARG A 124 12.43 4.72 -3.26
N ALA A 125 11.21 4.50 -2.77
CA ALA A 125 10.88 4.66 -1.36
C ALA A 125 11.72 3.72 -0.47
N ALA A 126 11.77 2.43 -0.81
CA ALA A 126 12.57 1.45 -0.07
C ALA A 126 14.08 1.72 -0.19
N TRP A 127 14.54 2.21 -1.34
CA TRP A 127 15.91 2.65 -1.52
C TRP A 127 16.25 3.82 -0.58
N VAL A 128 15.38 4.83 -0.46
CA VAL A 128 15.55 5.98 0.45
C VAL A 128 15.64 5.51 1.89
N ALA A 129 14.74 4.63 2.35
CA ALA A 129 14.74 4.08 3.70
C ALA A 129 16.03 3.32 4.00
N THR A 130 16.45 2.45 3.09
CA THR A 130 17.65 1.63 3.25
C THR A 130 18.92 2.49 3.22
N LYS A 131 18.98 3.44 2.28
CA LYS A 131 20.09 4.40 2.20
C LYS A 131 20.23 5.21 3.49
N HIS A 132 19.13 5.63 4.09
CA HIS A 132 19.13 6.35 5.36
C HIS A 132 19.81 5.52 6.48
N CYS A 133 19.52 4.22 6.57
CA CYS A 133 20.21 3.32 7.50
C CYS A 133 21.70 3.21 7.17
N LEU A 134 22.04 3.02 5.89
CA LEU A 134 23.43 2.90 5.44
C LEU A 134 24.26 4.15 5.72
N ASP A 135 23.71 5.33 5.51
CA ASP A 135 24.37 6.62 5.75
C ASP A 135 24.61 6.87 7.26
N ARG A 136 23.85 6.18 8.14
CA ARG A 136 24.07 6.16 9.60
C ARG A 136 25.01 5.06 10.08
N GLY A 137 25.64 4.34 9.15
CA GLY A 137 26.66 3.35 9.46
C GLY A 137 26.14 1.92 9.62
N HIS A 138 24.83 1.69 9.51
CA HIS A 138 24.30 0.33 9.54
C HIS A 138 24.81 -0.47 8.33
N ARG A 139 25.10 -1.75 8.56
CA ARG A 139 25.56 -2.68 7.52
C ARG A 139 24.79 -4.00 7.54
N LYS A 140 24.25 -4.39 8.69
CA LYS A 140 23.39 -5.56 8.87
C LYS A 140 21.95 -5.08 9.03
N ILE A 141 21.29 -4.87 7.90
CA ILE A 141 19.95 -4.27 7.81
C ILE A 141 18.98 -5.36 7.38
N ALA A 142 17.92 -5.60 8.15
CA ALA A 142 16.85 -6.50 7.74
C ALA A 142 15.80 -5.76 6.91
N PHE A 143 15.26 -6.46 5.91
CA PHE A 143 14.08 -6.05 5.16
C PHE A 143 12.87 -6.77 5.74
N LEU A 144 11.81 -6.04 6.08
CA LEU A 144 10.55 -6.59 6.58
C LEU A 144 9.43 -6.23 5.60
N GLY A 145 9.14 -7.15 4.68
CA GLY A 145 8.15 -6.99 3.62
C GLY A 145 6.82 -7.67 3.92
N GLY A 146 5.84 -7.41 3.08
CA GLY A 146 4.60 -8.19 3.01
C GLY A 146 4.80 -9.54 2.33
N ASN A 147 3.76 -10.07 1.68
CA ASN A 147 3.89 -11.32 0.96
C ASN A 147 4.91 -11.20 -0.20
N ALA A 148 5.90 -12.08 -0.23
CA ALA A 148 6.98 -12.06 -1.22
C ALA A 148 6.50 -12.19 -2.68
N ARG A 149 5.27 -12.68 -2.91
CA ARG A 149 4.68 -12.85 -4.25
C ARG A 149 4.01 -11.59 -4.76
N GLU A 150 3.68 -10.63 -3.89
CA GLU A 150 3.02 -9.38 -4.27
C GLU A 150 3.97 -8.41 -4.94
N GLN A 151 3.50 -7.71 -5.95
CA GLN A 151 4.28 -6.75 -6.73
C GLN A 151 4.91 -5.68 -5.85
N ASN A 152 4.13 -5.05 -4.97
CA ASN A 152 4.63 -4.01 -4.08
C ASN A 152 5.80 -4.49 -3.19
N THR A 153 5.72 -5.72 -2.66
CA THR A 153 6.80 -6.31 -1.86
C THR A 153 8.05 -6.53 -2.70
N ARG A 154 7.89 -7.07 -3.91
CA ARG A 154 9.02 -7.30 -4.83
C ARG A 154 9.72 -5.99 -5.21
N GLU A 155 8.94 -4.96 -5.57
CA GLU A 155 9.46 -3.64 -5.94
C GLU A 155 10.22 -2.97 -4.78
N ARG A 156 9.67 -3.00 -3.56
CA ARG A 156 10.34 -2.49 -2.35
C ARG A 156 11.61 -3.28 -2.05
N TYR A 157 11.60 -4.61 -2.21
CA TYR A 157 12.79 -5.44 -2.04
C TYR A 157 13.88 -5.12 -3.06
N GLU A 158 13.53 -4.83 -4.31
CA GLU A 158 14.51 -4.37 -5.33
C GLU A 158 15.17 -3.05 -4.91
N GLY A 159 14.40 -2.10 -4.40
CA GLY A 159 14.93 -0.83 -3.87
C GLY A 159 15.90 -1.04 -2.69
N TYR A 160 15.53 -1.93 -1.76
CA TYR A 160 16.41 -2.31 -0.65
C TYR A 160 17.72 -2.95 -1.15
N LYS A 161 17.65 -3.93 -2.05
CA LYS A 161 18.86 -4.56 -2.62
C LYS A 161 19.76 -3.55 -3.31
N ARG A 162 19.20 -2.71 -4.16
CA ARG A 162 19.93 -1.68 -4.88
C ARG A 162 20.71 -0.75 -3.92
N ALA A 163 20.11 -0.33 -2.81
CA ALA A 163 20.80 0.51 -1.83
C ALA A 163 21.98 -0.19 -1.17
N LEU A 164 21.86 -1.50 -0.85
CA LEU A 164 22.94 -2.30 -0.32
C LEU A 164 24.09 -2.46 -1.33
N GLU A 165 23.75 -2.79 -2.58
CA GLU A 165 24.70 -3.01 -3.69
C GLU A 165 25.51 -1.75 -3.99
N GLU A 166 24.90 -0.55 -3.92
CA GLU A 166 25.61 0.74 -4.05
C GLU A 166 26.70 0.95 -2.98
N LYS A 167 26.60 0.25 -1.85
CA LYS A 167 27.59 0.21 -0.77
C LYS A 167 28.43 -1.07 -0.77
N GLN A 168 28.35 -1.88 -1.84
CA GLN A 168 29.08 -3.15 -1.99
C GLN A 168 28.72 -4.17 -0.90
N ILE A 169 27.50 -4.11 -0.35
CA ILE A 169 26.96 -5.07 0.60
C ILE A 169 26.09 -6.06 -0.16
N GLN A 170 26.41 -7.35 -0.05
CA GLN A 170 25.58 -8.39 -0.64
C GLN A 170 24.30 -8.58 0.18
N PRO A 171 23.12 -8.58 -0.46
CA PRO A 171 21.86 -8.88 0.23
C PRO A 171 21.90 -10.29 0.84
N ASP A 172 21.60 -10.39 2.13
CA ASP A 172 21.52 -11.65 2.85
C ASP A 172 20.06 -12.11 2.90
N LYS A 173 19.78 -13.32 2.41
CA LYS A 173 18.44 -13.90 2.43
C LYS A 173 17.90 -14.13 3.84
N ALA A 174 18.78 -14.36 4.82
CA ALA A 174 18.38 -14.50 6.22
C ALA A 174 17.82 -13.20 6.82
N LEU A 175 18.18 -12.06 6.22
CA LEU A 175 17.67 -10.73 6.60
C LEU A 175 16.47 -10.27 5.78
N ALA A 176 15.94 -11.09 4.86
CA ALA A 176 14.73 -10.82 4.13
C ALA A 176 13.54 -11.51 4.82
N LEU A 177 12.82 -10.75 5.61
CA LEU A 177 11.68 -11.19 6.40
C LEU A 177 10.38 -10.84 5.68
N TYR A 178 9.40 -11.73 5.73
CA TYR A 178 8.12 -11.55 5.05
C TYR A 178 6.96 -11.80 5.99
N ALA A 179 6.00 -10.88 6.01
CA ALA A 179 4.76 -10.92 6.78
C ALA A 179 3.55 -10.67 5.85
N ASP A 180 2.57 -9.89 6.30
CA ASP A 180 1.28 -9.67 5.63
C ASP A 180 0.81 -8.20 5.62
N PHE A 181 1.74 -7.25 5.75
CA PHE A 181 1.49 -5.82 5.91
C PHE A 181 0.75 -5.42 7.19
N THR A 182 0.48 -6.34 8.11
CA THR A 182 -0.17 -6.06 9.39
C THR A 182 0.86 -5.87 10.52
N ARG A 183 0.43 -5.19 11.57
CA ARG A 183 1.23 -5.05 12.80
C ARG A 183 1.48 -6.41 13.45
N GLU A 184 0.45 -7.25 13.52
CA GLU A 184 0.50 -8.57 14.13
C GLU A 184 1.43 -9.51 13.37
N GLY A 185 1.32 -9.58 12.05
CA GLY A 185 2.19 -10.39 11.22
C GLY A 185 3.65 -9.98 11.33
N ALA A 186 3.92 -8.67 11.33
CA ALA A 186 5.27 -8.14 11.56
C ALA A 186 5.82 -8.51 12.95
N TYR A 187 5.00 -8.37 14.00
CA TYR A 187 5.37 -8.78 15.35
C TYR A 187 5.78 -10.25 15.41
N HIS A 188 4.97 -11.15 14.86
CA HIS A 188 5.27 -12.58 14.86
C HIS A 188 6.53 -12.91 14.05
N THR A 189 6.65 -12.36 12.85
CA THR A 189 7.82 -12.59 11.97
C THR A 189 9.12 -12.14 12.61
N VAL A 190 9.14 -10.95 13.23
CA VAL A 190 10.32 -10.43 13.92
C VAL A 190 10.60 -11.21 15.20
N SER A 191 9.57 -11.59 15.96
CA SER A 191 9.74 -12.44 17.15
C SER A 191 10.39 -13.78 16.80
N GLU A 192 9.95 -14.46 15.74
CA GLU A 192 10.56 -15.70 15.27
C GLU A 192 12.01 -15.50 14.83
N PHE A 193 12.31 -14.39 14.13
CA PHE A 193 13.66 -14.03 13.74
C PHE A 193 14.59 -13.91 14.96
N LEU A 194 14.16 -13.18 16.00
CA LEU A 194 14.91 -12.99 17.23
C LEU A 194 15.02 -14.29 18.06
N GLN A 195 13.97 -15.13 18.11
CA GLN A 195 14.00 -16.45 18.78
C GLN A 195 15.03 -17.39 18.19
N ARG A 196 15.30 -17.32 16.89
CA ARG A 196 16.35 -18.10 16.23
C ARG A 196 17.78 -17.62 16.54
N GLY A 197 17.91 -16.56 17.34
CA GLY A 197 19.21 -15.94 17.65
C GLY A 197 19.77 -15.10 16.51
N GLU A 198 18.97 -14.81 15.52
CA GLU A 198 19.34 -13.92 14.42
C GLU A 198 19.40 -12.47 14.90
N THR A 199 20.24 -11.66 14.27
CA THR A 199 20.45 -10.26 14.67
C THR A 199 20.46 -9.34 13.46
N CYS A 200 20.12 -8.08 13.68
CA CYS A 200 20.35 -6.99 12.74
C CYS A 200 20.59 -5.70 13.55
N THR A 201 21.11 -4.67 12.92
CA THR A 201 21.29 -3.35 13.57
C THR A 201 20.25 -2.34 13.11
N ALA A 202 19.56 -2.62 12.02
CA ALA A 202 18.42 -1.84 11.55
C ALA A 202 17.41 -2.74 10.84
N VAL A 203 16.15 -2.29 10.80
CA VAL A 203 15.07 -2.90 10.03
C VAL A 203 14.45 -1.84 9.13
N VAL A 204 14.28 -2.17 7.85
CA VAL A 204 13.46 -1.41 6.91
C VAL A 204 12.13 -2.13 6.78
N ALA A 205 11.08 -1.56 7.38
CA ALA A 205 9.73 -2.09 7.36
C ALA A 205 8.93 -1.49 6.20
N CYS A 206 8.21 -2.33 5.47
CA CYS A 206 7.51 -1.93 4.25
C CYS A 206 6.28 -1.04 4.49
N ASN A 207 5.79 -0.90 5.72
CA ASN A 207 4.83 0.13 6.10
C ASN A 207 4.96 0.47 7.59
N ASP A 208 4.27 1.50 8.03
CA ASP A 208 4.31 1.96 9.42
C ASP A 208 3.70 0.96 10.40
N LEU A 209 2.62 0.28 10.03
CA LEU A 209 2.01 -0.76 10.87
C LEU A 209 3.00 -1.89 11.16
N MET A 210 3.73 -2.34 10.15
CA MET A 210 4.79 -3.33 10.33
C MET A 210 5.94 -2.78 11.18
N GLY A 211 6.29 -1.51 11.01
CA GLY A 211 7.27 -0.83 11.85
C GLY A 211 6.88 -0.85 13.32
N VAL A 212 5.61 -0.55 13.65
CA VAL A 212 5.07 -0.63 15.02
C VAL A 212 5.14 -2.06 15.56
N GLY A 213 4.77 -3.07 14.76
CA GLY A 213 4.88 -4.48 15.13
C GLY A 213 6.33 -4.90 15.42
N CYS A 214 7.26 -4.43 14.58
CA CYS A 214 8.70 -4.65 14.74
C CYS A 214 9.24 -4.02 16.04
N ILE A 215 8.90 -2.77 16.35
CA ILE A 215 9.25 -2.10 17.61
C ILE A 215 8.77 -2.94 18.80
N LYS A 216 7.51 -3.34 18.78
CA LYS A 216 6.92 -4.15 19.87
C LYS A 216 7.67 -5.46 20.07
N ALA A 217 8.00 -6.18 18.99
CA ALA A 217 8.77 -7.42 19.06
C ALA A 217 10.17 -7.17 19.67
N CYS A 218 10.89 -6.17 19.17
CA CYS A 218 12.23 -5.82 19.72
C CYS A 218 12.17 -5.53 21.22
N VAL A 219 11.21 -4.71 21.67
CA VAL A 219 11.05 -4.37 23.09
C VAL A 219 10.73 -5.60 23.95
N ASP A 220 9.84 -6.49 23.48
CA ASP A 220 9.49 -7.73 24.20
C ASP A 220 10.68 -8.69 24.34
N PHE A 221 11.64 -8.62 23.41
CA PHE A 221 12.90 -9.35 23.47
C PHE A 221 14.01 -8.60 24.22
N GLY A 222 13.71 -7.46 24.87
CA GLY A 222 14.63 -6.70 25.68
C GLY A 222 15.60 -5.81 24.87
N LEU A 223 15.34 -5.63 23.57
CA LEU A 223 16.14 -4.74 22.72
C LEU A 223 15.61 -3.29 22.83
N ARG A 224 16.53 -2.35 22.90
CA ARG A 224 16.20 -0.91 22.89
C ARG A 224 16.14 -0.42 21.45
N VAL A 225 15.10 0.38 21.18
CA VAL A 225 14.92 1.07 19.89
C VAL A 225 15.08 2.57 20.15
N PRO A 226 16.04 3.26 19.52
CA PRO A 226 16.88 2.81 18.40
C PRO A 226 18.26 2.28 18.80
N GLU A 227 18.66 2.22 20.09
CA GLU A 227 20.04 2.02 20.54
C GLU A 227 20.61 0.66 20.13
N ASP A 228 19.82 -0.42 20.21
CA ASP A 228 20.25 -1.77 19.84
C ASP A 228 19.82 -2.11 18.41
N VAL A 229 18.62 -1.64 17.98
CA VAL A 229 18.08 -1.83 16.63
C VAL A 229 17.33 -0.57 16.19
N SER A 230 17.75 0.04 15.08
CA SER A 230 17.03 1.15 14.47
C SER A 230 15.90 0.65 13.54
N ILE A 231 14.76 1.33 13.52
CA ILE A 231 13.63 0.96 12.66
C ILE A 231 13.25 2.14 11.78
N VAL A 232 13.19 1.88 10.48
CA VAL A 232 12.73 2.84 9.47
C VAL A 232 11.59 2.21 8.69
N ALA A 233 10.49 2.92 8.54
CA ALA A 233 9.32 2.44 7.86
C ALA A 233 9.02 3.25 6.58
N LEU A 234 7.94 2.88 5.90
CA LEU A 234 7.36 3.60 4.77
C LEU A 234 5.93 3.99 5.14
N ASP A 235 5.41 5.02 4.53
CA ASP A 235 4.08 5.62 4.51
C ASP A 235 4.02 6.99 5.20
N ASN A 236 4.73 7.22 6.31
CA ASN A 236 4.68 8.44 7.11
C ASN A 236 3.26 8.78 7.60
N THR A 237 2.57 7.78 8.11
CA THR A 237 1.25 7.96 8.74
C THR A 237 1.39 8.49 10.18
N GLU A 238 0.29 8.90 10.79
CA GLU A 238 0.28 9.36 12.20
C GLU A 238 0.81 8.32 13.20
N TYR A 239 0.80 7.03 12.84
CA TYR A 239 1.36 5.96 13.68
C TYR A 239 2.84 6.14 13.99
N CYS A 240 3.60 6.81 13.11
CA CYS A 240 5.01 7.12 13.37
C CYS A 240 5.19 7.99 14.59
N LEU A 241 4.25 8.90 14.86
CA LEU A 241 4.26 9.81 15.99
C LEU A 241 3.73 9.16 17.29
N CYS A 242 3.01 8.05 17.16
CA CYS A 242 2.43 7.31 18.30
C CYS A 242 3.43 6.34 18.96
N THR A 243 4.61 6.12 18.38
CA THR A 243 5.66 5.30 18.99
C THR A 243 6.57 6.14 19.90
N SER A 244 7.26 5.48 20.84
CA SER A 244 8.25 6.13 21.70
C SER A 244 9.56 5.34 21.68
N PRO A 245 10.62 5.91 21.07
CA PRO A 245 10.68 7.19 20.36
C PRO A 245 9.83 7.19 19.08
N ALA A 246 9.55 8.39 18.54
CA ALA A 246 8.85 8.52 17.25
C ALA A 246 9.65 7.80 16.14
N MET A 247 8.93 7.02 15.33
CA MET A 247 9.54 6.18 14.28
C MET A 247 9.89 7.01 13.05
N THR A 248 11.07 6.80 12.50
CA THR A 248 11.45 7.34 11.19
C THR A 248 10.69 6.64 10.09
N SER A 249 10.07 7.38 9.20
CA SER A 249 9.35 6.84 8.05
C SER A 249 9.57 7.68 6.80
N VAL A 250 9.51 7.04 5.64
CA VAL A 250 9.55 7.70 4.33
C VAL A 250 8.16 8.19 3.98
N ASP A 251 8.04 9.47 3.68
CA ASP A 251 6.81 10.07 3.19
C ASP A 251 6.52 9.56 1.77
N MET A 252 5.42 8.85 1.62
CA MET A 252 4.95 8.31 0.35
C MET A 252 4.06 9.31 -0.42
N LEU A 253 3.93 10.54 0.08
CA LEU A 253 3.21 11.65 -0.55
C LEU A 253 1.73 11.29 -0.88
N GLN A 254 1.06 10.55 -0.01
CA GLN A 254 -0.30 10.05 -0.23
C GLN A 254 -1.31 11.18 -0.50
N GLU A 255 -1.07 12.38 0.01
CA GLU A 255 -1.91 13.56 -0.25
C GLU A 255 -1.78 14.08 -1.69
N GLN A 256 -0.76 13.64 -2.42
CA GLN A 256 -0.51 14.04 -3.81
C GLN A 256 -0.96 12.97 -4.82
N VAL A 257 -1.26 11.77 -4.34
CA VAL A 257 -1.81 10.65 -5.11
C VAL A 257 -3.32 10.75 -5.16
#